data_887bf123f01e4c7664022ae3f6f7b0de
#
_entry.id   887bf123f01e4c7664022ae3f6f7b0de
#
_cell.length_a   1.000
_cell.length_b   1.000
_cell.length_c   1.000
_cell.angle_alpha   90.00
_cell.angle_beta   90.00
_cell.angle_gamma   90.00
#
_symmetry.space_group_name_H-M   'P 1'
#
loop_
_entity.id
_entity.type
_entity.pdbx_description
1 polymer ?
#
loop_
_entity_poly.entity_id
_entity_poly.type
_entity_poly.pdbx_seq_one_letter_code
_entity_poly.pdbx_strand_id
1 'polypeptide(L)'
;MLKSIPAVESAQFWQQVQWVADPIGYMETAAQKYPDIFSSEIAQAWGKVFFVNEPQAIQEILTNDRKQFTAPGDLNTILSPIVGNNSVITLSGDRHKKRRQLVMPAFHGSRMQHYGELIAKLTRQSFEPMLARRSFAVRDVMQNISLQVILQTVFGLYEGDRLQKLGGLISNLTELFNSPLTSAMLFFPVLQKDLGKWSPWGNFVAQREQIDQLIYAEISDRRANLEPERTDILTMLLLSTDVDGNALSDMELRDELMALLFAGHETTATAVSWALYWIERSPEVKSKLLHELAAQAKSDQGDQDWMSIFKLPYLTAVCNETLRIHPVAMLTFPRVVAESTTILDVQLECNDIVMGCIYLLHQREDLYPEPKKFKPERFLERQFSPYEFMPFGGGVRRCVGEALAQFEMKIILATILRHYQLTLLENQPVKPQRRGVTLAPKGGVKMQAV
;
A
#
# COMPACT_ATOMS: atom_id res chain seq x y z
N MET A 1 -15.52 -32.55 16.47
CA MET A 1 -15.17 -33.21 15.19
C MET A 1 -14.49 -32.16 14.32
N LEU A 2 -13.31 -32.48 13.82
CA LEU A 2 -12.64 -31.59 12.84
C LEU A 2 -13.53 -31.43 11.61
N LYS A 3 -13.74 -30.18 11.19
CA LYS A 3 -14.54 -29.90 9.99
C LYS A 3 -13.73 -30.25 8.75
N SER A 4 -14.39 -30.74 7.70
CA SER A 4 -13.77 -30.84 6.39
C SER A 4 -13.26 -29.46 5.96
N ILE A 5 -12.09 -29.40 5.33
CA ILE A 5 -11.50 -28.15 4.87
C ILE A 5 -12.47 -27.47 3.90
N PRO A 6 -12.97 -26.26 4.23
CA PRO A 6 -13.79 -25.51 3.31
C PRO A 6 -12.94 -25.11 2.08
N ALA A 7 -13.30 -25.62 0.90
CA ALA A 7 -12.54 -25.39 -0.33
C ALA A 7 -13.43 -24.80 -1.43
N VAL A 8 -12.89 -23.87 -2.20
CA VAL A 8 -13.54 -23.40 -3.43
C VAL A 8 -13.56 -24.55 -4.45
N GLU A 9 -14.74 -24.95 -4.89
CA GLU A 9 -14.95 -26.19 -5.67
C GLU A 9 -14.61 -26.07 -7.16
N SER A 10 -14.39 -24.85 -7.67
CA SER A 10 -14.02 -24.68 -9.09
C SER A 10 -12.60 -25.17 -9.38
N ALA A 11 -12.37 -25.62 -10.62
CA ALA A 11 -11.04 -26.05 -11.05
C ALA A 11 -9.99 -24.92 -10.88
N GLN A 12 -8.76 -25.27 -10.50
CA GLN A 12 -7.65 -24.35 -10.21
C GLN A 12 -7.48 -23.23 -11.26
N PHE A 13 -7.50 -23.60 -12.54
CA PHE A 13 -7.35 -22.61 -13.62
C PHE A 13 -8.43 -21.52 -13.55
N TRP A 14 -9.69 -21.89 -13.29
CA TRP A 14 -10.79 -20.92 -13.16
C TRP A 14 -10.69 -20.09 -11.90
N GLN A 15 -10.21 -20.65 -10.78
CA GLN A 15 -9.92 -19.88 -9.58
C GLN A 15 -8.88 -18.78 -9.86
N GLN A 16 -7.78 -19.12 -10.54
CA GLN A 16 -6.74 -18.18 -10.93
C GLN A 16 -7.24 -17.08 -11.86
N VAL A 17 -8.02 -17.43 -12.88
CA VAL A 17 -8.62 -16.46 -13.81
C VAL A 17 -9.55 -15.52 -13.07
N GLN A 18 -10.46 -16.02 -12.24
CA GLN A 18 -11.38 -15.20 -11.46
C GLN A 18 -10.64 -14.32 -10.46
N TRP A 19 -9.63 -14.86 -9.77
CA TRP A 19 -8.78 -14.11 -8.85
C TRP A 19 -8.07 -12.93 -9.52
N VAL A 20 -7.59 -13.10 -10.75
CA VAL A 20 -6.94 -12.00 -11.49
C VAL A 20 -7.96 -11.00 -12.02
N ALA A 21 -9.08 -11.48 -12.58
CA ALA A 21 -10.07 -10.62 -13.23
C ALA A 21 -10.96 -9.84 -12.24
N ASP A 22 -11.45 -10.50 -11.20
CA ASP A 22 -12.34 -9.94 -10.18
C ASP A 22 -12.07 -10.54 -8.78
N PRO A 23 -11.01 -10.11 -8.10
CA PRO A 23 -10.65 -10.66 -6.79
C PRO A 23 -11.71 -10.40 -5.73
N ILE A 24 -12.43 -9.29 -5.80
CA ILE A 24 -13.50 -8.94 -4.85
C ILE A 24 -14.67 -9.90 -4.99
N GLY A 25 -15.22 -10.03 -6.20
CA GLY A 25 -16.31 -10.96 -6.46
C GLY A 25 -15.94 -12.40 -6.13
N TYR A 26 -14.68 -12.80 -6.39
CA TYR A 26 -14.16 -14.11 -5.99
C TYR A 26 -14.23 -14.33 -4.47
N MET A 27 -13.68 -13.39 -3.69
CA MET A 27 -13.66 -13.48 -2.22
C MET A 27 -15.07 -13.42 -1.62
N GLU A 28 -15.92 -12.49 -2.10
CA GLU A 28 -17.30 -12.36 -1.61
C GLU A 28 -18.14 -13.63 -1.89
N THR A 29 -17.98 -14.22 -3.07
CA THR A 29 -18.68 -15.49 -3.42
C THR A 29 -18.21 -16.64 -2.53
N ALA A 30 -16.91 -16.76 -2.27
CA ALA A 30 -16.38 -17.78 -1.37
C ALA A 30 -16.87 -17.58 0.09
N ALA A 31 -16.86 -16.32 0.57
CA ALA A 31 -17.27 -15.99 1.93
C ALA A 31 -18.77 -16.21 2.19
N GLN A 32 -19.64 -16.12 1.17
CA GLN A 32 -21.06 -16.47 1.31
C GLN A 32 -21.25 -17.93 1.72
N LYS A 33 -20.37 -18.84 1.24
CA LYS A 33 -20.42 -20.26 1.57
C LYS A 33 -19.58 -20.61 2.82
N TYR A 34 -18.47 -19.90 2.98
CA TYR A 34 -17.45 -20.13 4.02
C TYR A 34 -17.05 -18.81 4.68
N PRO A 35 -17.80 -18.33 5.69
CA PRO A 35 -17.69 -16.95 6.18
C PRO A 35 -16.39 -16.64 6.93
N ASP A 36 -15.70 -17.62 7.53
CA ASP A 36 -14.58 -17.37 8.43
C ASP A 36 -13.22 -17.83 7.88
N ILE A 37 -13.19 -18.97 7.20
CA ILE A 37 -12.00 -19.57 6.60
C ILE A 37 -12.37 -20.41 5.37
N PHE A 38 -11.58 -20.28 4.31
CA PHE A 38 -11.69 -21.18 3.14
C PHE A 38 -10.33 -21.34 2.44
N SER A 39 -10.15 -22.45 1.74
CA SER A 39 -8.97 -22.70 0.94
C SER A 39 -9.22 -22.45 -0.54
N SER A 40 -8.16 -22.04 -1.25
CA SER A 40 -8.19 -21.68 -2.66
C SER A 40 -6.82 -21.87 -3.30
N GLU A 41 -6.78 -22.02 -4.64
CA GLU A 41 -5.56 -22.20 -5.43
C GLU A 41 -5.39 -21.01 -6.41
N ILE A 42 -5.15 -19.83 -5.86
CA ILE A 42 -5.11 -18.55 -6.61
C ILE A 42 -3.79 -18.25 -7.32
N ALA A 43 -2.70 -18.92 -6.96
CA ALA A 43 -1.39 -18.71 -7.56
C ALA A 43 -0.65 -20.07 -7.66
N GLN A 44 -0.12 -20.37 -8.83
CA GLN A 44 0.57 -21.64 -9.06
C GLN A 44 1.76 -21.85 -8.10
N ALA A 45 2.49 -20.78 -7.80
CA ALA A 45 3.65 -20.83 -6.91
C ALA A 45 3.31 -21.10 -5.44
N TRP A 46 2.07 -20.86 -5.02
CA TRP A 46 1.64 -21.01 -3.62
C TRP A 46 0.85 -22.31 -3.38
N GLY A 47 0.37 -22.99 -4.44
CA GLY A 47 -0.52 -24.12 -4.29
C GLY A 47 -1.80 -23.73 -3.55
N LYS A 48 -2.15 -24.49 -2.51
CA LYS A 48 -3.33 -24.26 -1.69
C LYS A 48 -3.07 -23.17 -0.64
N VAL A 49 -3.92 -22.15 -0.63
CA VAL A 49 -3.87 -21.00 0.30
C VAL A 49 -5.16 -20.95 1.11
N PHE A 50 -5.06 -20.78 2.43
CA PHE A 50 -6.19 -20.53 3.31
C PHE A 50 -6.40 -19.04 3.51
N PHE A 51 -7.59 -18.58 3.19
CA PHE A 51 -8.07 -17.21 3.47
C PHE A 51 -8.77 -17.21 4.81
N VAL A 52 -8.30 -16.39 5.73
CA VAL A 52 -8.84 -16.25 7.09
C VAL A 52 -9.31 -14.82 7.28
N ASN A 53 -10.56 -14.65 7.70
CA ASN A 53 -11.17 -13.33 7.96
C ASN A 53 -11.89 -13.24 9.31
N GLU A 54 -11.72 -14.24 10.18
CA GLU A 54 -12.17 -14.21 11.56
C GLU A 54 -11.07 -13.56 12.45
N PRO A 55 -11.40 -12.51 13.25
CA PRO A 55 -10.40 -11.72 13.99
C PRO A 55 -9.53 -12.50 14.97
N GLN A 56 -10.12 -13.47 15.72
CA GLN A 56 -9.37 -14.24 16.71
C GLN A 56 -8.39 -15.19 16.04
N ALA A 57 -8.79 -15.81 14.92
CA ALA A 57 -7.90 -16.63 14.11
C ALA A 57 -6.76 -15.81 13.49
N ILE A 58 -7.07 -14.61 12.99
CA ILE A 58 -6.04 -13.67 12.50
C ILE A 58 -5.08 -13.28 13.63
N GLN A 59 -5.61 -13.01 14.84
CA GLN A 59 -4.79 -12.72 16.01
C GLN A 59 -3.86 -13.88 16.33
N GLU A 60 -4.37 -15.10 16.37
CA GLU A 60 -3.58 -16.30 16.64
C GLU A 60 -2.44 -16.47 15.61
N ILE A 61 -2.75 -16.34 14.32
CA ILE A 61 -1.76 -16.43 13.25
C ILE A 61 -0.68 -15.35 13.39
N LEU A 62 -1.05 -14.09 13.59
CA LEU A 62 -0.13 -12.96 13.56
C LEU A 62 0.68 -12.79 14.85
N THR A 63 0.21 -13.29 15.99
CA THR A 63 0.97 -13.29 17.26
C THR A 63 1.97 -14.44 17.34
N ASN A 64 1.74 -15.52 16.58
CA ASN A 64 2.61 -16.70 16.50
C ASN A 64 3.46 -16.76 15.21
N ASP A 65 3.60 -15.65 14.50
CA ASP A 65 4.23 -15.58 13.17
C ASP A 65 5.77 -15.72 13.15
N ARG A 66 6.36 -16.12 14.27
CA ARG A 66 7.78 -16.50 14.42
C ARG A 66 8.00 -17.93 14.87
N LYS A 67 6.92 -18.63 15.25
CA LYS A 67 6.96 -20.00 15.77
C LYS A 67 6.13 -20.92 14.92
N GLN A 68 4.80 -20.85 15.09
CA GLN A 68 3.84 -21.73 14.47
C GLN A 68 3.48 -21.32 13.03
N PHE A 69 3.51 -20.00 12.76
CA PHE A 69 3.20 -19.42 11.45
C PHE A 69 4.38 -18.55 10.97
N THR A 70 5.33 -19.14 10.28
CA THR A 70 6.48 -18.39 9.79
C THR A 70 6.10 -17.47 8.63
N ALA A 71 6.83 -16.37 8.47
CA ALA A 71 6.59 -15.35 7.44
C ALA A 71 7.78 -15.27 6.46
N PRO A 72 7.97 -16.30 5.60
CA PRO A 72 9.12 -16.35 4.69
C PRO A 72 8.99 -15.28 3.61
N GLY A 73 10.12 -14.67 3.25
CA GLY A 73 10.19 -13.72 2.13
C GLY A 73 10.06 -14.39 0.77
N ASP A 74 10.39 -15.66 0.70
CA ASP A 74 10.37 -16.44 -0.55
C ASP A 74 8.96 -16.55 -1.16
N LEU A 75 7.90 -16.46 -0.35
CA LEU A 75 6.54 -16.39 -0.85
C LEU A 75 6.17 -15.01 -1.43
N ASN A 76 7.02 -14.00 -1.21
CA ASN A 76 6.85 -12.67 -1.78
C ASN A 76 7.65 -12.47 -3.07
N THR A 77 8.26 -13.56 -3.61
CA THR A 77 9.08 -13.52 -4.84
C THR A 77 8.30 -13.10 -6.07
N ILE A 78 6.97 -13.11 -6.02
CA ILE A 78 6.12 -12.46 -7.03
C ILE A 78 6.48 -10.97 -7.22
N LEU A 79 7.05 -10.30 -6.21
CA LEU A 79 7.51 -8.92 -6.26
C LEU A 79 9.00 -8.80 -6.57
N SER A 80 9.77 -9.89 -6.51
CA SER A 80 11.23 -9.87 -6.74
C SER A 80 11.65 -9.25 -8.07
N PRO A 81 10.91 -9.44 -9.19
CA PRO A 81 11.25 -8.78 -10.45
C PRO A 81 11.28 -7.26 -10.34
N ILE A 82 10.54 -6.68 -9.40
CA ILE A 82 10.46 -5.22 -9.17
C ILE A 82 11.47 -4.81 -8.09
N VAL A 83 11.36 -5.41 -6.88
CA VAL A 83 12.04 -4.94 -5.67
C VAL A 83 13.34 -5.67 -5.34
N GLY A 84 13.76 -6.62 -6.17
CA GLY A 84 14.93 -7.47 -5.92
C GLY A 84 14.73 -8.49 -4.80
N ASN A 85 15.83 -9.16 -4.41
CA ASN A 85 15.80 -10.25 -3.43
C ASN A 85 16.36 -9.86 -2.06
N ASN A 86 16.81 -8.61 -1.88
CA ASN A 86 17.46 -8.13 -0.65
C ASN A 86 16.71 -6.99 0.04
N SER A 87 15.45 -6.75 -0.33
CA SER A 87 14.60 -5.74 0.32
C SER A 87 13.86 -6.30 1.53
N VAL A 88 13.36 -5.43 2.40
CA VAL A 88 12.52 -5.81 3.54
C VAL A 88 11.30 -6.66 3.13
N ILE A 89 10.83 -6.56 1.89
CA ILE A 89 9.69 -7.33 1.35
C ILE A 89 10.07 -8.80 1.12
N THR A 90 11.27 -9.04 0.59
CA THR A 90 11.71 -10.38 0.11
C THR A 90 12.64 -11.10 1.08
N LEU A 91 13.17 -10.43 2.09
CA LEU A 91 14.00 -11.04 3.12
C LEU A 91 13.18 -11.88 4.10
N SER A 92 13.82 -12.92 4.69
CA SER A 92 13.25 -13.83 5.69
C SER A 92 13.99 -13.75 7.03
N GLY A 93 13.33 -14.18 8.11
CA GLY A 93 13.95 -14.44 9.41
C GLY A 93 14.71 -13.25 9.98
N ASP A 94 15.94 -13.50 10.48
CA ASP A 94 16.77 -12.48 11.12
C ASP A 94 17.24 -11.40 10.13
N ARG A 95 17.49 -11.73 8.87
CA ARG A 95 17.83 -10.73 7.84
C ARG A 95 16.69 -9.73 7.65
N HIS A 96 15.44 -10.19 7.60
CA HIS A 96 14.26 -9.34 7.56
C HIS A 96 14.17 -8.45 8.81
N LYS A 97 14.35 -9.03 10.01
CA LYS A 97 14.31 -8.29 11.28
C LYS A 97 15.34 -7.16 11.30
N LYS A 98 16.61 -7.46 10.98
CA LYS A 98 17.69 -6.47 10.90
C LYS A 98 17.37 -5.36 9.91
N ARG A 99 16.94 -5.71 8.67
CA ARG A 99 16.58 -4.74 7.64
C ARG A 99 15.44 -3.84 8.10
N ARG A 100 14.40 -4.41 8.69
CA ARG A 100 13.27 -3.64 9.21
C ARG A 100 13.70 -2.64 10.29
N GLN A 101 14.61 -3.00 11.19
CA GLN A 101 15.17 -2.11 12.20
C GLN A 101 15.94 -0.93 11.58
N LEU A 102 16.64 -1.13 10.48
CA LEU A 102 17.35 -0.05 9.75
C LEU A 102 16.40 0.92 9.05
N VAL A 103 15.29 0.41 8.49
CA VAL A 103 14.38 1.22 7.67
C VAL A 103 13.34 1.97 8.51
N MET A 104 12.83 1.38 9.61
CA MET A 104 11.73 1.96 10.41
C MET A 104 11.97 3.38 10.91
N PRO A 105 13.19 3.78 11.38
CA PRO A 105 13.42 5.14 11.88
C PRO A 105 13.14 6.25 10.86
N ALA A 106 13.20 5.94 9.55
CA ALA A 106 12.92 6.89 8.48
C ALA A 106 11.49 7.46 8.51
N PHE A 107 10.55 6.70 9.07
CA PHE A 107 9.12 7.03 9.02
C PHE A 107 8.56 7.54 10.35
N HIS A 108 9.42 7.98 11.28
CA HIS A 108 9.02 8.42 12.62
C HIS A 108 9.78 9.69 13.06
N GLY A 109 9.26 10.33 14.10
CA GLY A 109 9.93 11.44 14.80
C GLY A 109 9.83 12.80 14.11
N SER A 110 10.84 13.65 14.31
CA SER A 110 10.88 15.05 13.84
C SER A 110 10.87 15.20 12.31
N ARG A 111 11.27 14.18 11.58
CA ARG A 111 11.22 14.16 10.10
C ARG A 111 9.82 14.36 9.54
N MET A 112 8.79 13.87 10.24
CA MET A 112 7.40 14.00 9.83
C MET A 112 6.95 15.45 9.67
N GLN A 113 7.44 16.35 10.54
CA GLN A 113 7.13 17.80 10.43
C GLN A 113 7.67 18.40 9.12
N HIS A 114 8.90 18.06 8.74
CA HIS A 114 9.49 18.50 7.46
C HIS A 114 8.75 17.92 6.24
N TYR A 115 8.31 16.67 6.33
CA TYR A 115 7.51 16.06 5.27
C TYR A 115 6.16 16.76 5.10
N GLY A 116 5.57 17.31 6.18
CA GLY A 116 4.28 18.01 6.11
C GLY A 116 4.30 19.21 5.18
N GLU A 117 5.30 20.10 5.33
CA GLU A 117 5.46 21.26 4.44
C GLU A 117 5.71 20.82 2.98
N LEU A 118 6.59 19.83 2.79
CA LEU A 118 6.87 19.27 1.47
C LEU A 118 5.59 18.73 0.80
N ILE A 119 4.83 17.90 1.50
CA ILE A 119 3.60 17.30 0.99
C ILE A 119 2.58 18.38 0.62
N ALA A 120 2.38 19.37 1.50
CA ALA A 120 1.45 20.46 1.24
C ALA A 120 1.87 21.31 0.02
N LYS A 121 3.16 21.62 -0.10
CA LYS A 121 3.73 22.33 -1.25
C LYS A 121 3.49 21.58 -2.55
N LEU A 122 3.86 20.29 -2.60
CA LEU A 122 3.68 19.43 -3.77
C LEU A 122 2.20 19.27 -4.14
N THR A 123 1.33 19.18 -3.14
CA THR A 123 -0.13 19.13 -3.33
C THR A 123 -0.63 20.39 -4.03
N ARG A 124 -0.29 21.57 -3.53
CA ARG A 124 -0.67 22.86 -4.16
C ARG A 124 -0.14 22.96 -5.59
N GLN A 125 1.14 22.68 -5.80
CA GLN A 125 1.76 22.72 -7.13
C GLN A 125 1.10 21.78 -8.15
N SER A 126 0.63 20.62 -7.71
CA SER A 126 -0.02 19.63 -8.57
C SER A 126 -1.50 19.97 -8.85
N PHE A 127 -2.18 20.64 -7.92
CA PHE A 127 -3.59 21.01 -8.06
C PHE A 127 -3.82 22.33 -8.79
N GLU A 128 -2.94 23.30 -8.67
CA GLU A 128 -3.09 24.60 -9.32
C GLU A 128 -3.35 24.50 -10.85
N PRO A 129 -2.61 23.66 -11.61
CA PRO A 129 -2.92 23.46 -13.03
C PRO A 129 -4.29 22.81 -13.31
N MET A 130 -4.88 22.14 -12.31
CA MET A 130 -6.18 21.46 -12.46
C MET A 130 -7.35 22.45 -12.48
N LEU A 131 -7.19 23.65 -11.91
CA LEU A 131 -8.19 24.73 -11.95
C LEU A 131 -8.52 25.17 -13.39
N ALA A 132 -7.57 25.09 -14.30
CA ALA A 132 -7.78 25.42 -15.70
C ALA A 132 -8.40 24.28 -16.52
N ARG A 133 -8.57 23.09 -15.95
CA ARG A 133 -9.09 21.91 -16.63
C ARG A 133 -10.57 21.72 -16.38
N ARG A 134 -11.33 21.35 -17.43
CA ARG A 134 -12.75 20.99 -17.30
C ARG A 134 -12.97 19.71 -16.49
N SER A 135 -12.04 18.78 -16.56
CA SER A 135 -12.05 17.54 -15.78
C SER A 135 -10.66 16.93 -15.72
N PHE A 136 -10.39 16.16 -14.67
CA PHE A 136 -9.17 15.37 -14.52
C PHE A 136 -9.45 14.10 -13.72
N ALA A 137 -8.61 13.09 -13.88
CA ALA A 137 -8.63 11.91 -13.04
C ALA A 137 -7.82 12.21 -11.75
N VAL A 138 -8.47 12.18 -10.60
CA VAL A 138 -7.85 12.48 -9.30
C VAL A 138 -6.65 11.59 -9.05
N ARG A 139 -6.76 10.31 -9.41
CA ARG A 139 -5.70 9.34 -9.18
C ARG A 139 -4.39 9.72 -9.88
N ASP A 140 -4.45 10.26 -11.10
CA ASP A 140 -3.23 10.66 -11.83
C ASP A 140 -2.52 11.81 -11.11
N VAL A 141 -3.29 12.75 -10.54
CA VAL A 141 -2.74 13.85 -9.74
C VAL A 141 -2.14 13.31 -8.44
N MET A 142 -2.84 12.39 -7.75
CA MET A 142 -2.34 11.76 -6.52
C MET A 142 -1.08 10.94 -6.76
N GLN A 143 -1.00 10.23 -7.89
CA GLN A 143 0.22 9.50 -8.27
C GLN A 143 1.40 10.46 -8.46
N ASN A 144 1.19 11.58 -9.14
CA ASN A 144 2.26 12.57 -9.30
C ASN A 144 2.72 13.13 -7.95
N ILE A 145 1.79 13.50 -7.05
CA ILE A 145 2.12 14.00 -5.71
C ILE A 145 2.93 12.95 -4.95
N SER A 146 2.40 11.73 -4.82
CA SER A 146 3.02 10.68 -4.02
C SER A 146 4.38 10.25 -4.60
N LEU A 147 4.53 10.24 -5.93
CA LEU A 147 5.82 9.98 -6.57
C LEU A 147 6.85 11.06 -6.22
N GLN A 148 6.47 12.34 -6.29
CA GLN A 148 7.36 13.44 -5.92
C GLN A 148 7.72 13.41 -4.42
N VAL A 149 6.75 13.10 -3.55
CA VAL A 149 7.01 12.93 -2.11
C VAL A 149 8.05 11.83 -1.89
N ILE A 150 7.86 10.65 -2.50
CA ILE A 150 8.78 9.53 -2.36
C ILE A 150 10.18 9.86 -2.92
N LEU A 151 10.28 10.46 -4.10
CA LEU A 151 11.57 10.82 -4.69
C LEU A 151 12.35 11.82 -3.83
N GLN A 152 11.66 12.78 -3.21
CA GLN A 152 12.29 13.78 -2.35
C GLN A 152 12.60 13.24 -0.95
N THR A 153 11.73 12.43 -0.37
CA THR A 153 11.96 11.88 0.98
C THR A 153 12.95 10.71 0.97
N VAL A 154 12.91 9.86 -0.07
CA VAL A 154 13.78 8.68 -0.16
C VAL A 154 15.17 9.03 -0.69
N PHE A 155 15.26 9.78 -1.79
CA PHE A 155 16.55 10.10 -2.43
C PHE A 155 17.03 11.52 -2.15
N GLY A 156 16.17 12.40 -1.61
CA GLY A 156 16.52 13.82 -1.48
C GLY A 156 16.75 14.50 -2.84
N LEU A 157 16.06 14.04 -3.88
CA LEU A 157 16.09 14.61 -5.22
C LEU A 157 15.00 15.67 -5.34
N TYR A 158 15.36 16.95 -5.33
CA TYR A 158 14.42 18.06 -5.38
C TYR A 158 14.24 18.63 -6.79
N GLU A 159 15.29 18.53 -7.63
CA GLU A 159 15.34 19.08 -9.00
C GLU A 159 16.37 18.36 -9.87
N GLY A 160 16.40 18.67 -11.16
CA GLY A 160 17.40 18.19 -12.11
C GLY A 160 16.97 16.98 -12.95
N ASP A 161 17.82 16.65 -13.92
CA ASP A 161 17.55 15.61 -14.92
C ASP A 161 17.32 14.22 -14.31
N ARG A 162 18.03 13.87 -13.22
CA ARG A 162 17.90 12.57 -12.57
C ARG A 162 16.52 12.40 -11.96
N LEU A 163 15.99 13.43 -11.29
CA LEU A 163 14.61 13.42 -10.75
C LEU A 163 13.59 13.19 -11.87
N GLN A 164 13.71 13.93 -12.97
CA GLN A 164 12.75 13.85 -14.09
C GLN A 164 12.81 12.48 -14.77
N LYS A 165 14.00 11.96 -15.04
CA LYS A 165 14.19 10.65 -15.68
C LYS A 165 13.69 9.51 -14.79
N LEU A 166 14.07 9.52 -13.50
CA LEU A 166 13.67 8.49 -12.56
C LEU A 166 12.14 8.52 -12.35
N GLY A 167 11.57 9.71 -12.16
CA GLY A 167 10.12 9.89 -12.02
C GLY A 167 9.35 9.40 -13.24
N GLY A 168 9.78 9.76 -14.45
CA GLY A 168 9.15 9.29 -15.69
C GLY A 168 9.23 7.77 -15.88
N LEU A 169 10.38 7.15 -15.59
CA LEU A 169 10.55 5.71 -15.71
C LEU A 169 9.68 4.94 -14.66
N ILE A 170 9.60 5.42 -13.42
CA ILE A 170 8.78 4.80 -12.38
C ILE A 170 7.29 4.93 -12.72
N SER A 171 6.85 6.11 -13.17
CA SER A 171 5.48 6.30 -13.64
C SER A 171 5.12 5.32 -14.77
N ASN A 172 5.98 5.20 -15.78
CA ASN A 172 5.80 4.26 -16.88
C ASN A 172 5.78 2.79 -16.40
N LEU A 173 6.68 2.43 -15.47
CA LEU A 173 6.75 1.07 -14.92
C LEU A 173 5.46 0.69 -14.17
N THR A 174 4.90 1.61 -13.38
CA THR A 174 3.64 1.37 -12.67
C THR A 174 2.45 1.28 -13.60
N GLU A 175 2.44 2.05 -14.70
CA GLU A 175 1.40 1.96 -15.73
C GLU A 175 1.41 0.63 -16.52
N LEU A 176 2.53 -0.09 -16.57
CA LEU A 176 2.56 -1.44 -17.15
C LEU A 176 1.62 -2.43 -16.43
N PHE A 177 1.31 -2.19 -15.15
CA PHE A 177 0.43 -3.05 -14.35
C PHE A 177 -0.98 -2.46 -14.17
N ASN A 178 -1.41 -1.55 -15.03
CA ASN A 178 -2.67 -0.81 -14.88
C ASN A 178 -3.94 -1.60 -15.24
N SER A 179 -3.80 -2.82 -15.74
CA SER A 179 -4.93 -3.68 -16.10
C SER A 179 -4.80 -5.08 -15.50
N PRO A 180 -5.91 -5.82 -15.36
CA PRO A 180 -5.86 -7.23 -14.95
C PRO A 180 -4.99 -8.09 -15.87
N LEU A 181 -5.02 -7.82 -17.19
CA LEU A 181 -4.25 -8.58 -18.18
C LEU A 181 -2.75 -8.42 -17.98
N THR A 182 -2.26 -7.18 -17.82
CA THR A 182 -0.83 -6.93 -17.58
C THR A 182 -0.40 -7.32 -16.17
N SER A 183 -1.30 -7.19 -15.18
CA SER A 183 -1.07 -7.70 -13.82
C SER A 183 -0.89 -9.23 -13.79
N ALA A 184 -1.48 -9.96 -14.76
CA ALA A 184 -1.33 -11.40 -14.86
C ALA A 184 0.15 -11.85 -15.01
N MET A 185 1.03 -10.98 -15.56
CA MET A 185 2.46 -11.28 -15.67
C MET A 185 3.12 -11.54 -14.30
N LEU A 186 2.60 -10.97 -13.22
CA LEU A 186 3.10 -11.22 -11.86
C LEU A 186 2.70 -12.61 -11.34
N PHE A 187 1.55 -13.13 -11.78
CA PHE A 187 0.97 -14.38 -11.27
C PHE A 187 1.26 -15.59 -12.14
N PHE A 188 1.59 -15.38 -13.42
CA PHE A 188 1.82 -16.43 -14.40
C PHE A 188 3.24 -16.35 -14.98
N PRO A 189 4.22 -17.15 -14.47
CA PRO A 189 5.62 -17.13 -14.93
C PRO A 189 5.78 -17.38 -16.44
N VAL A 190 4.85 -18.10 -17.06
CA VAL A 190 4.86 -18.35 -18.51
C VAL A 190 4.80 -17.07 -19.34
N LEU A 191 4.23 -15.99 -18.78
CA LEU A 191 4.16 -14.67 -19.40
C LEU A 191 5.44 -13.83 -19.20
N GLN A 192 6.37 -14.29 -18.35
CA GLN A 192 7.63 -13.61 -18.04
C GLN A 192 8.74 -13.98 -19.04
N LYS A 193 8.41 -14.01 -20.34
CA LYS A 193 9.39 -14.27 -21.40
C LYS A 193 9.91 -12.95 -21.95
N ASP A 194 11.23 -12.75 -21.82
CA ASP A 194 11.91 -11.63 -22.46
C ASP A 194 12.09 -11.93 -23.95
N LEU A 195 11.26 -11.28 -24.76
CA LEU A 195 11.34 -11.32 -26.23
C LEU A 195 11.79 -9.95 -26.78
N GLY A 196 12.57 -9.21 -26.00
CA GLY A 196 12.99 -7.85 -26.27
C GLY A 196 11.92 -6.79 -25.94
N LYS A 197 12.23 -5.52 -26.21
CA LYS A 197 11.37 -4.36 -25.87
C LYS A 197 9.97 -4.42 -26.50
N TRP A 198 9.74 -5.29 -27.45
CA TRP A 198 8.44 -5.50 -28.09
C TRP A 198 7.46 -6.32 -27.24
N SER A 199 7.99 -7.14 -26.33
CA SER A 199 7.13 -7.88 -25.41
C SER A 199 6.85 -7.07 -24.14
N PRO A 200 5.68 -7.24 -23.50
CA PRO A 200 5.37 -6.53 -22.24
C PRO A 200 6.41 -6.81 -21.16
N TRP A 201 6.89 -8.04 -21.03
CA TRP A 201 7.91 -8.41 -20.04
C TRP A 201 9.28 -7.85 -20.39
N GLY A 202 9.73 -7.94 -21.67
CA GLY A 202 10.99 -7.35 -22.09
C GLY A 202 11.02 -5.83 -21.97
N ASN A 203 9.88 -5.15 -22.21
CA ASN A 203 9.73 -3.71 -21.95
C ASN A 203 9.87 -3.40 -20.44
N PHE A 204 9.24 -4.22 -19.58
CA PHE A 204 9.38 -4.10 -18.14
C PHE A 204 10.86 -4.25 -17.71
N VAL A 205 11.56 -5.28 -18.17
CA VAL A 205 12.98 -5.53 -17.86
C VAL A 205 13.83 -4.34 -18.29
N ALA A 206 13.65 -3.84 -19.52
CA ALA A 206 14.43 -2.73 -20.05
C ALA A 206 14.20 -1.41 -19.27
N GLN A 207 12.98 -1.14 -18.80
CA GLN A 207 12.72 0.04 -17.97
C GLN A 207 13.31 -0.13 -16.57
N ARG A 208 13.18 -1.32 -15.96
CA ARG A 208 13.79 -1.62 -14.66
C ARG A 208 15.31 -1.43 -14.69
N GLU A 209 16.00 -1.91 -15.74
CA GLU A 209 17.45 -1.73 -15.89
C GLU A 209 17.86 -0.26 -15.95
N GLN A 210 17.07 0.60 -16.63
CA GLN A 210 17.33 2.04 -16.65
C GLN A 210 17.14 2.67 -15.26
N ILE A 211 16.10 2.26 -14.52
CA ILE A 211 15.89 2.69 -13.14
C ILE A 211 17.06 2.28 -12.27
N ASP A 212 17.50 1.02 -12.38
CA ASP A 212 18.64 0.47 -11.62
C ASP A 212 19.91 1.28 -11.85
N GLN A 213 20.23 1.63 -13.09
CA GLN A 213 21.37 2.46 -13.43
C GLN A 213 21.31 3.84 -12.76
N LEU A 214 20.15 4.48 -12.73
CA LEU A 214 19.97 5.78 -12.08
C LEU A 214 20.11 5.69 -10.56
N ILE A 215 19.59 4.61 -9.95
CA ILE A 215 19.70 4.37 -8.50
C ILE A 215 21.15 4.08 -8.11
N TYR A 216 21.86 3.21 -8.85
CA TYR A 216 23.27 2.94 -8.59
C TYR A 216 24.14 4.20 -8.76
N ALA A 217 23.86 5.02 -9.77
CA ALA A 217 24.56 6.29 -9.95
C ALA A 217 24.33 7.22 -8.74
N GLU A 218 23.08 7.32 -8.24
CA GLU A 218 22.80 8.12 -7.03
C GLU A 218 23.53 7.59 -5.80
N ILE A 219 23.51 6.26 -5.58
CA ILE A 219 24.23 5.63 -4.47
C ILE A 219 25.73 5.94 -4.54
N SER A 220 26.34 5.80 -5.72
CA SER A 220 27.77 6.05 -5.94
C SER A 220 28.13 7.52 -5.67
N ASP A 221 27.37 8.47 -6.24
CA ASP A 221 27.59 9.90 -6.04
C ASP A 221 27.44 10.28 -4.56
N ARG A 222 26.46 9.69 -3.88
CA ARG A 222 26.20 9.97 -2.47
C ARG A 222 27.27 9.38 -1.54
N ARG A 223 27.83 8.21 -1.87
CA ARG A 223 28.97 7.64 -1.12
C ARG A 223 30.24 8.48 -1.31
N ALA A 224 30.48 8.99 -2.53
CA ALA A 224 31.63 9.83 -2.81
C ALA A 224 31.54 11.20 -2.12
N ASN A 225 30.33 11.73 -1.95
CA ASN A 225 30.06 13.03 -1.37
C ASN A 225 29.00 12.89 -0.26
N LEU A 226 29.36 12.21 0.83
CA LEU A 226 28.45 11.96 1.93
C LEU A 226 28.25 13.24 2.76
N GLU A 227 27.01 13.69 2.81
CA GLU A 227 26.55 14.85 3.60
C GLU A 227 25.67 14.36 4.76
N PRO A 228 26.21 14.16 5.97
CA PRO A 228 25.47 13.56 7.10
C PRO A 228 24.24 14.38 7.55
N GLU A 229 24.23 15.68 7.26
CA GLU A 229 23.14 16.60 7.63
C GLU A 229 21.86 16.40 6.78
N ARG A 230 21.94 15.66 5.68
CA ARG A 230 20.78 15.39 4.84
C ARG A 230 19.79 14.48 5.56
N THR A 231 18.52 14.77 5.37
CA THR A 231 17.41 14.10 6.08
C THR A 231 16.72 13.00 5.26
N ASP A 232 17.15 12.78 4.01
CA ASP A 232 16.59 11.74 3.15
C ASP A 232 16.94 10.32 3.62
N ILE A 233 16.12 9.34 3.17
CA ILE A 233 16.24 7.94 3.62
C ILE A 233 17.53 7.30 3.09
N LEU A 234 17.95 7.62 1.87
CA LEU A 234 19.19 7.09 1.30
C LEU A 234 20.40 7.47 2.17
N THR A 235 20.53 8.74 2.55
CA THR A 235 21.60 9.18 3.46
C THR A 235 21.56 8.46 4.78
N MET A 236 20.36 8.31 5.38
CA MET A 236 20.19 7.55 6.63
C MET A 236 20.67 6.09 6.48
N LEU A 237 20.29 5.42 5.39
CA LEU A 237 20.69 4.02 5.16
C LEU A 237 22.19 3.87 4.90
N LEU A 238 22.81 4.85 4.20
CA LEU A 238 24.26 4.90 3.98
C LEU A 238 25.07 5.06 5.27
N LEU A 239 24.52 5.78 6.25
CA LEU A 239 25.12 6.00 7.57
C LEU A 239 24.81 4.88 8.57
N SER A 240 23.85 4.02 8.26
CA SER A 240 23.38 2.98 9.17
C SER A 240 24.20 1.71 9.06
N THR A 241 24.42 1.06 10.21
CA THR A 241 24.96 -0.30 10.29
C THR A 241 23.98 -1.21 11.02
N ASP A 242 24.02 -2.49 10.72
CA ASP A 242 23.26 -3.50 11.46
C ASP A 242 23.86 -3.71 12.88
N VAL A 243 23.24 -4.58 13.67
CA VAL A 243 23.71 -4.90 15.05
C VAL A 243 25.09 -5.53 15.10
N ASP A 244 25.58 -6.05 13.97
CA ASP A 244 26.91 -6.65 13.83
C ASP A 244 27.94 -5.63 13.26
N GLY A 245 27.53 -4.37 13.03
CA GLY A 245 28.37 -3.31 12.48
C GLY A 245 28.50 -3.30 10.95
N ASN A 246 27.73 -4.10 10.23
CA ASN A 246 27.82 -4.17 8.76
C ASN A 246 26.96 -3.09 8.10
N ALA A 247 27.56 -2.33 7.16
CA ALA A 247 26.84 -1.42 6.29
C ALA A 247 26.13 -2.19 5.16
N LEU A 248 25.06 -1.59 4.58
CA LEU A 248 24.39 -2.14 3.42
C LEU A 248 25.27 -2.04 2.17
N SER A 249 25.35 -3.11 1.39
CA SER A 249 25.93 -3.12 0.05
C SER A 249 25.08 -2.28 -0.92
N ASP A 250 25.66 -1.88 -2.07
CA ASP A 250 24.94 -1.12 -3.09
C ASP A 250 23.74 -1.89 -3.66
N MET A 251 23.87 -3.21 -3.79
CA MET A 251 22.75 -4.07 -4.21
C MET A 251 21.62 -4.09 -3.18
N GLU A 252 21.95 -4.17 -1.89
CA GLU A 252 20.93 -4.13 -0.82
C GLU A 252 20.27 -2.76 -0.72
N LEU A 253 21.04 -1.68 -0.88
CA LEU A 253 20.51 -0.31 -0.97
C LEU A 253 19.57 -0.17 -2.16
N ARG A 254 19.99 -0.60 -3.36
CA ARG A 254 19.17 -0.57 -4.57
C ARG A 254 17.84 -1.31 -4.37
N ASP A 255 17.88 -2.53 -3.84
CA ASP A 255 16.69 -3.34 -3.62
C ASP A 255 15.75 -2.69 -2.60
N GLU A 256 16.29 -2.12 -1.52
CA GLU A 256 15.51 -1.42 -0.51
C GLU A 256 14.87 -0.13 -1.06
N LEU A 257 15.63 0.69 -1.79
CA LEU A 257 15.14 1.92 -2.42
C LEU A 257 14.04 1.63 -3.43
N MET A 258 14.18 0.57 -4.23
CA MET A 258 13.13 0.11 -5.15
C MET A 258 11.88 -0.37 -4.40
N ALA A 259 12.05 -1.07 -3.28
CA ALA A 259 10.92 -1.48 -2.45
C ALA A 259 10.16 -0.28 -1.89
N LEU A 260 10.86 0.74 -1.41
CA LEU A 260 10.26 1.98 -0.90
C LEU A 260 9.54 2.77 -2.00
N LEU A 261 10.15 2.90 -3.17
CA LEU A 261 9.54 3.55 -4.34
C LEU A 261 8.23 2.86 -4.76
N PHE A 262 8.30 1.54 -4.95
CA PHE A 262 7.15 0.78 -5.39
C PHE A 262 6.02 0.77 -4.36
N ALA A 263 6.37 0.56 -3.08
CA ALA A 263 5.38 0.48 -2.01
C ALA A 263 4.74 1.83 -1.66
N GLY A 264 5.51 2.93 -1.69
CA GLY A 264 5.03 4.24 -1.21
C GLY A 264 4.23 5.02 -2.26
N HIS A 265 4.55 4.89 -3.53
CA HIS A 265 3.97 5.70 -4.60
C HIS A 265 2.50 5.34 -4.89
N GLU A 266 2.24 4.12 -5.34
CA GLU A 266 0.93 3.68 -5.84
C GLU A 266 -0.12 3.54 -4.73
N THR A 267 0.30 3.08 -3.56
CA THR A 267 -0.61 2.75 -2.47
C THR A 267 -1.23 3.99 -1.84
N THR A 268 -0.45 5.01 -1.55
CA THR A 268 -0.93 6.27 -0.97
C THR A 268 -1.82 7.02 -1.97
N ALA A 269 -1.40 7.09 -3.24
CA ALA A 269 -2.20 7.70 -4.31
C ALA A 269 -3.60 7.05 -4.42
N THR A 270 -3.67 5.72 -4.33
CA THR A 270 -4.92 4.97 -4.34
C THR A 270 -5.79 5.29 -3.12
N ALA A 271 -5.22 5.30 -1.92
CA ALA A 271 -5.94 5.60 -0.68
C ALA A 271 -6.55 7.01 -0.69
N VAL A 272 -5.76 8.03 -1.10
CA VAL A 272 -6.25 9.42 -1.18
C VAL A 272 -7.32 9.57 -2.25
N SER A 273 -7.19 8.87 -3.38
CA SER A 273 -8.21 8.90 -4.45
C SER A 273 -9.56 8.36 -3.99
N TRP A 274 -9.56 7.27 -3.22
CA TRP A 274 -10.78 6.75 -2.60
C TRP A 274 -11.33 7.67 -1.52
N ALA A 275 -10.47 8.33 -0.73
CA ALA A 275 -10.92 9.30 0.27
C ALA A 275 -11.64 10.49 -0.38
N LEU A 276 -11.06 11.09 -1.42
CA LEU A 276 -11.69 12.19 -2.15
C LEU A 276 -13.01 11.76 -2.80
N TYR A 277 -13.07 10.54 -3.39
CA TYR A 277 -14.31 10.00 -3.92
C TYR A 277 -15.41 9.95 -2.86
N TRP A 278 -15.15 9.41 -1.68
CA TRP A 278 -16.14 9.26 -0.64
C TRP A 278 -16.52 10.60 0.02
N ILE A 279 -15.56 11.52 0.20
CA ILE A 279 -15.81 12.86 0.72
C ILE A 279 -16.77 13.61 -0.20
N GLU A 280 -16.53 13.59 -1.52
CA GLU A 280 -17.39 14.27 -2.49
C GLU A 280 -18.76 13.59 -2.64
N ARG A 281 -18.85 12.29 -2.40
CA ARG A 281 -20.09 11.53 -2.48
C ARG A 281 -20.93 11.59 -1.21
N SER A 282 -20.37 12.12 -0.11
CA SER A 282 -21.00 12.17 1.22
C SER A 282 -21.03 13.59 1.75
N PRO A 283 -22.04 14.43 1.38
CA PRO A 283 -22.08 15.86 1.74
C PRO A 283 -22.00 16.12 3.25
N GLU A 284 -22.63 15.26 4.07
CA GLU A 284 -22.58 15.38 5.54
C GLU A 284 -21.18 15.16 6.09
N VAL A 285 -20.46 14.14 5.57
CA VAL A 285 -19.06 13.87 5.92
C VAL A 285 -18.19 15.04 5.52
N LYS A 286 -18.35 15.54 4.28
CA LYS A 286 -17.61 16.71 3.78
C LYS A 286 -17.83 17.93 4.67
N SER A 287 -19.08 18.22 5.05
CA SER A 287 -19.40 19.35 5.92
C SER A 287 -18.73 19.26 7.29
N LYS A 288 -18.81 18.10 7.97
CA LYS A 288 -18.16 17.88 9.27
C LYS A 288 -16.64 18.02 9.17
N LEU A 289 -16.03 17.47 8.12
CA LEU A 289 -14.59 17.53 7.90
C LEU A 289 -14.12 18.97 7.64
N LEU A 290 -14.83 19.72 6.80
CA LEU A 290 -14.55 21.15 6.56
C LEU A 290 -14.68 21.98 7.83
N HIS A 291 -15.68 21.71 8.69
CA HIS A 291 -15.83 22.37 9.98
C HIS A 291 -14.64 22.10 10.91
N GLU A 292 -14.18 20.85 11.02
CA GLU A 292 -13.00 20.49 11.82
C GLU A 292 -11.73 21.20 11.31
N LEU A 293 -11.50 21.16 9.98
CA LEU A 293 -10.35 21.84 9.36
C LEU A 293 -10.37 23.36 9.54
N ALA A 294 -11.53 23.97 9.48
CA ALA A 294 -11.69 25.41 9.71
C ALA A 294 -11.47 25.80 11.18
N ALA A 295 -11.91 24.98 12.12
CA ALA A 295 -11.67 25.19 13.55
C ALA A 295 -10.18 25.12 13.89
N GLN A 296 -9.47 24.12 13.32
CA GLN A 296 -8.03 23.97 13.51
C GLN A 296 -7.26 25.15 12.91
N ALA A 297 -7.60 25.62 11.71
CA ALA A 297 -6.93 26.75 11.06
C ALA A 297 -7.03 28.06 11.87
N LYS A 298 -8.10 28.26 12.65
CA LYS A 298 -8.26 29.42 13.56
C LYS A 298 -7.38 29.33 14.80
N SER A 299 -6.97 28.15 15.21
CA SER A 299 -6.11 27.94 16.36
C SER A 299 -4.61 28.10 16.05
N ASP A 300 -4.22 28.02 14.77
CA ASP A 300 -2.84 28.22 14.34
C ASP A 300 -2.47 29.70 14.33
N GLN A 301 -1.71 30.13 15.34
CA GLN A 301 -1.17 31.51 15.47
C GLN A 301 0.30 31.53 15.01
N GLY A 302 0.59 31.19 13.76
CA GLY A 302 1.97 31.19 13.27
C GLY A 302 2.24 30.15 12.20
N ASP A 303 3.41 29.53 12.24
CA ASP A 303 3.79 28.46 11.32
C ASP A 303 2.84 27.26 11.44
N GLN A 304 2.46 26.70 10.29
CA GLN A 304 1.52 25.58 10.22
C GLN A 304 2.06 24.37 11.00
N ASP A 305 1.37 23.96 12.06
CA ASP A 305 1.66 22.70 12.76
C ASP A 305 1.01 21.51 12.05
N TRP A 306 1.78 20.86 11.20
CA TRP A 306 1.34 19.65 10.48
C TRP A 306 1.00 18.48 11.40
N MET A 307 1.62 18.43 12.58
CA MET A 307 1.31 17.39 13.57
C MET A 307 -0.05 17.62 14.23
N SER A 308 -0.52 18.85 14.34
CA SER A 308 -1.89 19.12 14.81
C SER A 308 -2.93 18.64 13.79
N ILE A 309 -2.69 18.85 12.48
CA ILE A 309 -3.54 18.29 11.42
C ILE A 309 -3.56 16.76 11.46
N PHE A 310 -2.39 16.13 11.61
CA PHE A 310 -2.29 14.68 11.69
C PHE A 310 -3.14 14.07 12.80
N LYS A 311 -3.34 14.79 13.90
CA LYS A 311 -4.10 14.34 15.08
C LYS A 311 -5.59 14.64 15.02
N LEU A 312 -6.10 15.32 13.99
CA LEU A 312 -7.52 15.65 13.86
C LEU A 312 -8.38 14.39 13.88
N PRO A 313 -9.34 14.27 14.80
CA PRO A 313 -10.08 13.04 15.03
C PRO A 313 -11.02 12.69 13.88
N TYR A 314 -11.78 13.66 13.33
CA TYR A 314 -12.69 13.38 12.23
C TYR A 314 -11.96 13.08 10.91
N LEU A 315 -10.89 13.81 10.61
CA LEU A 315 -9.99 13.51 9.48
C LEU A 315 -9.41 12.10 9.61
N THR A 316 -9.01 11.71 10.83
CA THR A 316 -8.52 10.35 11.10
C THR A 316 -9.60 9.31 10.84
N ALA A 317 -10.82 9.56 11.30
CA ALA A 317 -11.97 8.67 11.10
C ALA A 317 -12.30 8.51 9.61
N VAL A 318 -12.28 9.60 8.82
CA VAL A 318 -12.48 9.59 7.36
C VAL A 318 -11.40 8.75 6.67
N CYS A 319 -10.13 8.92 7.03
CA CYS A 319 -9.04 8.13 6.48
C CYS A 319 -9.19 6.63 6.81
N ASN A 320 -9.51 6.32 8.06
CA ASN A 320 -9.69 4.93 8.51
C ASN A 320 -10.88 4.27 7.82
N GLU A 321 -12.02 4.95 7.70
CA GLU A 321 -13.19 4.40 7.01
C GLU A 321 -12.92 4.21 5.52
N THR A 322 -12.15 5.09 4.90
CA THR A 322 -11.68 4.90 3.51
C THR A 322 -10.87 3.61 3.37
N LEU A 323 -9.89 3.40 4.25
CA LEU A 323 -9.02 2.22 4.24
C LEU A 323 -9.77 0.95 4.66
N ARG A 324 -10.86 1.06 5.43
CA ARG A 324 -11.72 -0.06 5.75
C ARG A 324 -12.54 -0.50 4.54
N ILE A 325 -13.27 0.41 3.91
CA ILE A 325 -14.19 0.07 2.81
C ILE A 325 -13.44 -0.27 1.52
N HIS A 326 -12.29 0.37 1.29
CA HIS A 326 -11.40 0.15 0.16
C HIS A 326 -9.95 -0.07 0.63
N PRO A 327 -9.65 -1.21 1.27
CA PRO A 327 -8.26 -1.53 1.62
C PRO A 327 -7.43 -1.63 0.34
N VAL A 328 -6.29 -0.95 0.32
CA VAL A 328 -5.39 -0.95 -0.85
C VAL A 328 -4.83 -2.35 -1.08
N ALA A 329 -4.39 -3.04 -0.01
CA ALA A 329 -4.03 -4.45 -0.01
C ALA A 329 -5.21 -5.30 0.45
N MET A 330 -5.55 -6.34 -0.33
CA MET A 330 -6.68 -7.24 -0.03
C MET A 330 -6.34 -8.28 1.02
N LEU A 331 -5.08 -8.69 1.09
CA LEU A 331 -4.57 -9.79 1.89
C LEU A 331 -3.34 -9.33 2.67
N THR A 332 -3.06 -10.00 3.79
CA THR A 332 -1.76 -9.93 4.43
C THR A 332 -0.69 -10.63 3.59
N PHE A 333 0.58 -10.37 3.87
CA PHE A 333 1.62 -11.27 3.39
C PHE A 333 1.39 -12.69 3.92
N PRO A 334 1.74 -13.74 3.13
CA PRO A 334 1.50 -15.13 3.49
C PRO A 334 2.27 -15.54 4.76
N ARG A 335 1.68 -16.51 5.46
CA ARG A 335 2.33 -17.25 6.52
C ARG A 335 2.35 -18.73 6.16
N VAL A 336 3.41 -19.41 6.57
CA VAL A 336 3.54 -20.86 6.42
C VAL A 336 3.38 -21.54 7.76
N VAL A 337 2.54 -22.54 7.80
CA VAL A 337 2.35 -23.40 8.98
C VAL A 337 3.60 -24.23 9.20
N ALA A 338 4.31 -24.01 10.31
CA ALA A 338 5.55 -24.70 10.64
C ALA A 338 5.31 -26.12 11.16
N GLU A 339 4.22 -26.29 11.93
CA GLU A 339 3.80 -27.58 12.49
C GLU A 339 2.29 -27.67 12.40
N SER A 340 1.76 -28.87 12.09
CA SER A 340 0.33 -29.10 11.95
C SER A 340 -0.46 -28.59 13.16
N THR A 341 -1.49 -27.80 12.93
CA THR A 341 -2.27 -27.10 13.94
C THR A 341 -3.73 -26.96 13.54
N THR A 342 -4.56 -26.53 14.45
CA THR A 342 -6.00 -26.33 14.22
C THR A 342 -6.35 -24.86 14.39
N ILE A 343 -7.02 -24.28 13.40
CA ILE A 343 -7.59 -22.93 13.44
C ILE A 343 -9.08 -23.02 13.11
N LEU A 344 -9.96 -22.48 13.95
CA LEU A 344 -11.43 -22.51 13.76
C LEU A 344 -11.99 -23.92 13.47
N ASP A 345 -11.51 -24.93 14.17
CA ASP A 345 -11.84 -26.36 13.95
C ASP A 345 -11.38 -26.92 12.58
N VAL A 346 -10.59 -26.19 11.81
CA VAL A 346 -9.98 -26.62 10.56
C VAL A 346 -8.55 -27.07 10.81
N GLN A 347 -8.23 -28.32 10.44
CA GLN A 347 -6.88 -28.82 10.52
C GLN A 347 -6.03 -28.20 9.41
N LEU A 348 -4.91 -27.58 9.79
CA LEU A 348 -3.87 -27.11 8.90
C LEU A 348 -2.65 -28.00 9.02
N GLU A 349 -2.08 -28.37 7.89
CA GLU A 349 -0.91 -29.22 7.83
C GLU A 349 0.40 -28.39 7.71
N CYS A 350 1.51 -29.00 8.09
CA CYS A 350 2.82 -28.39 7.89
C CYS A 350 3.02 -27.99 6.42
N ASN A 351 3.52 -26.78 6.19
CA ASN A 351 3.67 -26.09 4.91
C ASN A 351 2.37 -25.56 4.26
N ASP A 352 1.21 -25.69 4.90
CA ASP A 352 0.04 -24.95 4.45
C ASP A 352 0.30 -23.46 4.50
N ILE A 353 -0.23 -22.71 3.51
CA ILE A 353 -0.13 -21.25 3.44
C ILE A 353 -1.42 -20.62 3.95
N VAL A 354 -1.31 -19.70 4.91
CA VAL A 354 -2.44 -18.95 5.46
C VAL A 354 -2.26 -17.45 5.23
N MET A 355 -3.34 -16.75 4.90
CA MET A 355 -3.36 -15.30 4.69
C MET A 355 -4.58 -14.69 5.38
N GLY A 356 -4.36 -13.65 6.16
CA GLY A 356 -5.47 -12.83 6.65
C GLY A 356 -6.12 -12.08 5.48
N CYS A 357 -7.43 -12.25 5.31
CA CYS A 357 -8.18 -11.58 4.26
C CYS A 357 -8.66 -10.20 4.75
N ILE A 358 -7.87 -9.17 4.53
CA ILE A 358 -8.14 -7.80 4.98
C ILE A 358 -9.47 -7.30 4.43
N TYR A 359 -9.73 -7.53 3.13
CA TYR A 359 -10.96 -7.09 2.51
C TYR A 359 -12.20 -7.71 3.17
N LEU A 360 -12.27 -9.05 3.29
CA LEU A 360 -13.43 -9.70 3.90
C LEU A 360 -13.58 -9.36 5.38
N LEU A 361 -12.48 -9.30 6.14
CA LEU A 361 -12.48 -8.86 7.54
C LEU A 361 -13.15 -7.49 7.69
N HIS A 362 -12.79 -6.54 6.83
CA HIS A 362 -13.33 -5.19 6.85
C HIS A 362 -14.78 -5.10 6.32
N GLN A 363 -15.32 -6.16 5.73
CA GLN A 363 -16.71 -6.23 5.28
C GLN A 363 -17.61 -7.09 6.20
N ARG A 364 -17.10 -7.57 7.34
CA ARG A 364 -17.90 -8.34 8.31
C ARG A 364 -18.98 -7.47 8.93
N GLU A 365 -20.23 -7.94 8.85
CA GLU A 365 -21.40 -7.23 9.39
C GLU A 365 -21.41 -7.17 10.92
N ASP A 366 -20.88 -8.24 11.58
CA ASP A 366 -20.76 -8.33 13.04
C ASP A 366 -19.73 -7.33 13.62
N LEU A 367 -18.74 -6.94 12.85
CA LEU A 367 -17.74 -5.94 13.23
C LEU A 367 -18.13 -4.52 12.78
N TYR A 368 -18.68 -4.42 11.58
CA TYR A 368 -18.97 -3.17 10.89
C TYR A 368 -20.41 -3.18 10.37
N PRO A 369 -21.42 -2.88 11.22
CA PRO A 369 -22.81 -2.81 10.77
C PRO A 369 -22.95 -1.91 9.53
N GLU A 370 -23.70 -2.38 8.52
CA GLU A 370 -23.81 -1.74 7.20
C GLU A 370 -22.43 -1.54 6.51
N PRO A 371 -21.64 -2.60 6.27
CA PRO A 371 -20.21 -2.50 5.91
C PRO A 371 -19.98 -1.83 4.55
N LYS A 372 -20.98 -1.78 3.68
CA LYS A 372 -20.90 -1.10 2.38
C LYS A 372 -21.20 0.41 2.46
N LYS A 373 -21.68 0.93 3.62
CA LYS A 373 -21.89 2.35 3.84
C LYS A 373 -20.62 3.02 4.34
N PHE A 374 -20.31 4.18 3.81
CA PHE A 374 -19.21 5.02 4.27
C PHE A 374 -19.65 5.81 5.51
N LYS A 375 -19.20 5.38 6.68
CA LYS A 375 -19.58 5.93 7.99
C LYS A 375 -18.35 6.14 8.87
N PRO A 376 -17.65 7.29 8.74
CA PRO A 376 -16.45 7.59 9.55
C PRO A 376 -16.70 7.54 11.05
N GLU A 377 -17.90 7.88 11.49
CA GLU A 377 -18.30 7.93 12.89
C GLU A 377 -18.04 6.65 13.66
N ARG A 378 -18.05 5.49 13.00
CA ARG A 378 -17.70 4.20 13.63
C ARG A 378 -16.32 4.18 14.28
N PHE A 379 -15.37 4.95 13.74
CA PHE A 379 -14.03 5.11 14.31
C PHE A 379 -13.93 6.14 15.43
N LEU A 380 -14.99 6.91 15.67
CA LEU A 380 -15.15 7.80 16.84
C LEU A 380 -15.93 7.11 17.95
N GLU A 381 -16.88 6.24 17.59
CA GLU A 381 -17.77 5.53 18.50
C GLU A 381 -17.10 4.31 19.14
N ARG A 382 -16.16 3.66 18.42
CA ARG A 382 -15.49 2.43 18.85
C ARG A 382 -14.01 2.42 18.46
N GLN A 383 -13.19 1.90 19.35
CA GLN A 383 -11.80 1.55 19.05
C GLN A 383 -11.73 0.09 18.59
N PHE A 384 -11.26 -0.13 17.37
CA PHE A 384 -11.03 -1.45 16.82
C PHE A 384 -9.67 -1.98 17.21
N SER A 385 -9.56 -3.28 17.49
CA SER A 385 -8.28 -3.93 17.71
C SER A 385 -7.46 -4.00 16.42
N PRO A 386 -6.12 -4.19 16.50
CA PRO A 386 -5.25 -4.36 15.31
C PRO A 386 -5.58 -5.60 14.47
N TYR A 387 -6.45 -6.49 14.95
CA TYR A 387 -6.89 -7.70 14.27
C TYR A 387 -8.31 -7.58 13.71
N GLU A 388 -9.04 -6.54 14.06
CA GLU A 388 -10.33 -6.17 13.49
C GLU A 388 -10.15 -5.12 12.37
N PHE A 389 -9.25 -4.14 12.56
CA PHE A 389 -8.92 -3.11 11.57
C PHE A 389 -7.41 -3.16 11.25
N MET A 390 -7.07 -3.68 10.06
CA MET A 390 -5.71 -3.96 9.69
C MET A 390 -5.33 -3.57 8.25
N PRO A 391 -5.60 -2.33 7.81
CA PRO A 391 -5.35 -1.91 6.43
C PRO A 391 -3.87 -1.94 6.03
N PHE A 392 -2.98 -1.96 7.01
CA PHE A 392 -1.52 -2.04 6.88
C PHE A 392 -0.96 -3.44 7.18
N GLY A 393 -1.83 -4.46 7.20
CA GLY A 393 -1.46 -5.81 7.60
C GLY A 393 -1.10 -5.92 9.08
N GLY A 394 -0.37 -6.99 9.45
CA GLY A 394 -0.07 -7.25 10.87
C GLY A 394 1.15 -8.15 11.06
N GLY A 395 1.50 -8.35 12.34
CA GLY A 395 2.63 -9.18 12.76
C GLY A 395 3.98 -8.64 12.28
N VAL A 396 4.93 -9.52 12.06
CA VAL A 396 6.30 -9.14 11.63
C VAL A 396 6.34 -8.48 10.25
N ARG A 397 5.30 -8.67 9.42
CA ARG A 397 5.17 -8.11 8.07
C ARG A 397 4.28 -6.85 8.00
N ARG A 398 3.89 -6.27 9.15
CA ARG A 398 3.15 -5.01 9.17
C ARG A 398 3.90 -3.92 8.39
N CYS A 399 3.17 -3.09 7.64
CA CYS A 399 3.73 -2.02 6.81
C CYS A 399 4.74 -1.16 7.57
N VAL A 400 5.93 -0.97 7.01
CA VAL A 400 6.97 -0.13 7.62
C VAL A 400 6.69 1.36 7.42
N GLY A 401 6.01 1.72 6.30
CA GLY A 401 5.66 3.09 5.93
C GLY A 401 4.28 3.55 6.43
N GLU A 402 3.63 2.81 7.34
CA GLU A 402 2.27 3.13 7.81
C GLU A 402 2.14 4.57 8.32
N ALA A 403 3.09 5.02 9.15
CA ALA A 403 3.04 6.36 9.73
C ALA A 403 3.15 7.44 8.65
N LEU A 404 4.06 7.28 7.68
CA LEU A 404 4.19 8.21 6.56
C LEU A 404 2.95 8.18 5.66
N ALA A 405 2.41 7.01 5.34
CA ALA A 405 1.24 6.88 4.48
C ALA A 405 0.00 7.55 5.10
N GLN A 406 -0.24 7.35 6.40
CA GLN A 406 -1.33 8.03 7.11
C GLN A 406 -1.11 9.54 7.19
N PHE A 407 0.12 9.96 7.42
CA PHE A 407 0.47 11.37 7.48
C PHE A 407 0.27 12.05 6.11
N GLU A 408 0.83 11.46 5.06
CA GLU A 408 0.72 11.94 3.69
C GLU A 408 -0.76 12.05 3.27
N MET A 409 -1.55 11.00 3.51
CA MET A 409 -2.98 10.99 3.22
C MET A 409 -3.71 12.16 3.89
N LYS A 410 -3.47 12.40 5.18
CA LYS A 410 -4.12 13.47 5.94
C LYS A 410 -3.69 14.87 5.49
N ILE A 411 -2.40 15.07 5.24
CA ILE A 411 -1.89 16.38 4.80
C ILE A 411 -2.38 16.73 3.39
N ILE A 412 -2.38 15.76 2.47
CA ILE A 412 -2.94 15.97 1.12
C ILE A 412 -4.41 16.34 1.20
N LEU A 413 -5.22 15.57 1.94
CA LEU A 413 -6.67 15.84 2.09
C LEU A 413 -6.93 17.22 2.73
N ALA A 414 -6.24 17.55 3.82
CA ALA A 414 -6.38 18.84 4.49
C ALA A 414 -5.99 19.99 3.56
N THR A 415 -4.90 19.85 2.81
CA THR A 415 -4.44 20.88 1.86
C THR A 415 -5.45 21.08 0.73
N ILE A 416 -5.95 19.99 0.13
CA ILE A 416 -6.94 20.10 -0.96
C ILE A 416 -8.22 20.75 -0.46
N LEU A 417 -8.79 20.26 0.65
CA LEU A 417 -10.08 20.70 1.16
C LEU A 417 -10.06 22.13 1.71
N ARG A 418 -8.90 22.65 2.09
CA ARG A 418 -8.76 24.06 2.52
C ARG A 418 -8.65 25.04 1.36
N HIS A 419 -8.10 24.61 0.23
CA HIS A 419 -7.73 25.52 -0.87
C HIS A 419 -8.56 25.36 -2.14
N TYR A 420 -9.23 24.20 -2.32
CA TYR A 420 -9.92 23.87 -3.56
C TYR A 420 -11.32 23.33 -3.28
N GLN A 421 -12.25 23.64 -4.16
CA GLN A 421 -13.55 23.00 -4.19
C GLN A 421 -13.55 21.94 -5.29
N LEU A 422 -13.87 20.71 -4.92
CA LEU A 422 -13.95 19.59 -5.86
C LEU A 422 -15.41 19.23 -6.10
N THR A 423 -15.68 18.80 -7.32
CA THR A 423 -16.98 18.23 -7.74
C THR A 423 -16.75 16.91 -8.44
N LEU A 424 -17.38 15.87 -7.95
CA LEU A 424 -17.38 14.56 -8.59
C LEU A 424 -18.21 14.60 -9.86
N LEU A 425 -17.64 14.18 -11.00
CA LEU A 425 -18.30 14.17 -12.30
C LEU A 425 -18.98 12.82 -12.62
N GLU A 426 -18.75 11.80 -11.81
CA GLU A 426 -19.27 10.46 -12.01
C GLU A 426 -20.57 10.25 -11.25
N ASN A 427 -21.68 9.99 -12.00
CA ASN A 427 -22.99 9.72 -11.38
C ASN A 427 -23.13 8.27 -10.90
N GLN A 428 -22.39 7.33 -11.49
CA GLN A 428 -22.40 5.92 -11.12
C GLN A 428 -21.34 5.61 -10.06
N PRO A 429 -21.56 4.60 -9.20
CA PRO A 429 -20.55 4.16 -8.25
C PRO A 429 -19.26 3.71 -8.95
N VAL A 430 -18.13 4.27 -8.53
CA VAL A 430 -16.81 3.85 -8.99
C VAL A 430 -16.50 2.47 -8.40
N LYS A 431 -16.15 1.51 -9.27
CA LYS A 431 -15.82 0.15 -8.86
C LYS A 431 -14.32 0.03 -8.61
N PRO A 432 -13.89 -0.78 -7.63
CA PRO A 432 -12.48 -1.15 -7.50
C PRO A 432 -12.03 -1.99 -8.71
N GLN A 433 -10.78 -1.80 -9.10
CA GLN A 433 -10.11 -2.56 -10.16
C GLN A 433 -8.71 -2.96 -9.69
N ARG A 434 -8.30 -4.19 -10.02
CA ARG A 434 -6.94 -4.65 -9.75
C ARG A 434 -5.92 -3.85 -10.56
N ARG A 435 -4.84 -3.47 -9.86
CA ARG A 435 -3.60 -2.92 -10.44
C ARG A 435 -2.42 -3.59 -9.74
N GLY A 436 -1.78 -4.54 -10.42
CA GLY A 436 -0.77 -5.39 -9.80
C GLY A 436 -1.35 -6.15 -8.60
N VAL A 437 -0.87 -5.83 -7.41
CA VAL A 437 -1.28 -6.45 -6.14
C VAL A 437 -2.28 -5.58 -5.33
N THR A 438 -2.66 -4.41 -5.85
CA THR A 438 -3.52 -3.42 -5.17
C THR A 438 -4.91 -3.32 -5.82
N LEU A 439 -5.84 -2.66 -5.12
CA LEU A 439 -7.18 -2.31 -5.59
C LEU A 439 -7.31 -0.79 -5.71
N ALA A 440 -7.38 -0.29 -6.93
CA ALA A 440 -7.55 1.13 -7.22
C ALA A 440 -8.93 1.45 -7.78
N PRO A 441 -9.39 2.72 -7.74
CA PRO A 441 -10.64 3.11 -8.38
C PRO A 441 -10.54 3.00 -9.91
N LYS A 442 -11.49 2.30 -10.52
CA LYS A 442 -11.58 2.16 -11.98
C LYS A 442 -11.82 3.54 -12.63
N GLY A 443 -11.01 3.88 -13.62
CA GLY A 443 -11.10 5.19 -14.29
C GLY A 443 -10.50 6.35 -13.52
N GLY A 444 -9.96 6.13 -12.31
CA GLY A 444 -9.17 7.11 -11.55
C GLY A 444 -9.95 8.22 -10.84
N VAL A 445 -11.28 8.13 -10.77
CA VAL A 445 -12.21 9.12 -10.19
C VAL A 445 -12.14 10.48 -10.91
N LYS A 446 -13.10 10.74 -11.79
CA LYS A 446 -13.15 12.01 -12.54
C LYS A 446 -13.76 13.13 -11.69
N MET A 447 -13.02 14.21 -11.59
CA MET A 447 -13.43 15.41 -10.84
C MET A 447 -13.14 16.68 -11.64
N GLN A 448 -13.77 17.76 -11.20
CA GLN A 448 -13.48 19.13 -11.56
C GLN A 448 -13.06 19.89 -10.32
N ALA A 449 -12.07 20.77 -10.42
CA ALA A 449 -11.67 21.70 -9.38
C ALA A 449 -12.09 23.12 -9.75
N VAL A 450 -12.52 23.87 -8.70
CA VAL A 450 -12.89 25.28 -8.77
C VAL A 450 -12.16 26.06 -7.66
#